data_b5dca4e260b708313909d20d87613425
#
_entry.id   b5dca4e260b708313909d20d87613425
#
_cell.length_a   1.000
_cell.length_b   1.000
_cell.length_c   1.000
_cell.angle_alpha   90.00
_cell.angle_beta   90.00
_cell.angle_gamma   90.00
#
_symmetry.space_group_name_H-M   'P 1'
#
loop_
_entity.id
_entity.type
_entity.pdbx_description
1 polymer ?
#
loop_
_entity_poly.entity_id
_entity_poly.type
_entity_poly.pdbx_seq_one_letter_code
_entity_poly.pdbx_strand_id
1 'polypeptide(L)'
;SCILTDGGRRNPQWRARKGDEKETFIIMEPNISFQKTGLLPLVALESWYRKNKDWTGQVVIVNGERMASIPFFKDSIMNTLDLVKDGKVIILGRKDMITVMTDYPSATFILHQWNNEYNYMTLELFSAGFPVVHNAQSWKEYGYSYKGNSISDIISKIGLSRERHSEILETYKSHARLLAWTHSPYNPELQKAWIKLMTM
;
A
#
# COMPACT_ATOMS: atom_id res chain seq x y z
N SER A 1 1.89 -8.97 13.47
CA SER A 1 2.11 -10.42 13.62
C SER A 1 0.87 -11.18 14.11
N CYS A 2 -0.12 -10.52 14.70
CA CYS A 2 -1.39 -11.19 15.07
C CYS A 2 -2.14 -11.75 13.85
N ILE A 3 -1.94 -11.18 12.69
CA ILE A 3 -2.56 -11.65 11.44
C ILE A 3 -1.94 -12.97 10.96
N LEU A 4 -0.68 -13.23 11.30
CA LEU A 4 0.07 -14.39 10.79
C LEU A 4 -0.03 -15.64 11.65
N THR A 5 -0.53 -15.52 12.89
CA THR A 5 -0.45 -16.62 13.88
C THR A 5 -1.78 -17.05 14.46
N ASP A 6 -2.89 -16.37 14.16
CA ASP A 6 -4.16 -16.68 14.79
C ASP A 6 -4.86 -17.85 14.07
N GLY A 7 -4.89 -18.98 14.75
CA GLY A 7 -5.41 -20.25 14.23
C GLY A 7 -6.82 -20.11 13.67
N GLY A 8 -6.94 -20.36 12.38
CA GLY A 8 -8.21 -20.47 11.68
C GLY A 8 -8.66 -19.25 10.87
N ARG A 9 -8.04 -18.08 10.99
CA ARG A 9 -8.30 -16.97 10.09
C ARG A 9 -7.52 -17.12 8.78
N ARG A 10 -8.17 -16.81 7.64
CA ARG A 10 -7.52 -16.81 6.34
C ARG A 10 -6.30 -15.87 6.40
N ASN A 11 -5.13 -16.39 6.10
CA ASN A 11 -3.91 -15.59 5.92
C ASN A 11 -3.78 -15.26 4.42
N PRO A 12 -4.32 -14.12 3.95
CA PRO A 12 -4.26 -13.77 2.54
C PRO A 12 -2.81 -13.56 2.13
N GLN A 13 -2.43 -14.18 1.02
CA GLN A 13 -1.11 -14.04 0.42
C GLN A 13 -1.27 -13.46 -0.97
N TRP A 14 -0.35 -12.59 -1.33
CA TRP A 14 -0.30 -12.10 -2.70
C TRP A 14 -0.03 -13.24 -3.69
N ARG A 15 -0.66 -13.15 -4.82
CA ARG A 15 -0.41 -14.00 -5.98
C ARG A 15 -0.45 -13.20 -7.27
N ALA A 16 0.20 -13.68 -8.30
CA ALA A 16 0.06 -13.11 -9.64
C ALA A 16 -1.39 -13.17 -10.12
N ARG A 17 -1.77 -12.22 -10.96
CA ARG A 17 -3.08 -12.17 -11.62
C ARG A 17 -3.33 -13.43 -12.44
N LYS A 18 -4.58 -13.85 -12.51
CA LYS A 18 -5.01 -15.00 -13.29
C LYS A 18 -6.07 -14.60 -14.31
N GLY A 19 -5.94 -15.06 -15.54
CA GLY A 19 -6.91 -14.81 -16.60
C GLY A 19 -7.24 -13.33 -16.78
N ASP A 20 -8.50 -13.01 -16.74
CA ASP A 20 -9.09 -11.66 -16.97
C ASP A 20 -9.21 -10.81 -15.69
N GLU A 21 -8.55 -11.23 -14.59
CA GLU A 21 -8.52 -10.39 -13.37
C GLU A 21 -7.99 -9.00 -13.69
N LYS A 22 -8.73 -7.98 -13.27
CA LYS A 22 -8.30 -6.59 -13.44
C LYS A 22 -7.05 -6.30 -12.61
N GLU A 23 -6.08 -5.66 -13.22
CA GLU A 23 -4.99 -5.07 -12.47
C GLU A 23 -5.55 -4.04 -11.49
N THR A 24 -5.21 -4.16 -10.22
CA THR A 24 -5.79 -3.34 -9.18
C THR A 24 -4.71 -2.61 -8.39
N PHE A 25 -4.78 -1.30 -8.37
CA PHE A 25 -4.03 -0.45 -7.45
C PHE A 25 -4.90 -0.09 -6.26
N ILE A 26 -4.38 -0.23 -5.04
CA ILE A 26 -5.11 0.09 -3.82
C ILE A 26 -4.46 1.25 -3.09
N ILE A 27 -5.25 2.26 -2.79
CA ILE A 27 -4.92 3.34 -1.88
C ILE A 27 -5.71 3.10 -0.60
N MET A 28 -5.00 2.78 0.50
CA MET A 28 -5.63 2.42 1.77
C MET A 28 -5.15 3.35 2.89
N GLU A 29 -5.40 4.64 2.72
CA GLU A 29 -5.08 5.64 3.73
C GLU A 29 -6.34 6.06 4.50
N PRO A 30 -6.24 6.41 5.79
CA PRO A 30 -7.40 6.82 6.59
C PRO A 30 -8.10 8.08 6.08
N ASN A 31 -7.39 8.94 5.33
CA ASN A 31 -7.89 10.21 4.76
C ASN A 31 -8.51 11.17 5.80
N ILE A 32 -7.98 11.14 7.03
CA ILE A 32 -8.46 11.98 8.16
C ILE A 32 -7.51 13.13 8.48
N SER A 33 -6.29 13.11 7.93
CA SER A 33 -5.27 14.14 8.12
C SER A 33 -4.34 14.20 6.92
N PHE A 34 -3.58 15.29 6.80
CA PHE A 34 -2.54 15.41 5.76
C PHE A 34 -1.40 14.39 5.93
N GLN A 35 -1.20 13.86 7.13
CA GLN A 35 -0.16 12.87 7.43
C GLN A 35 -0.44 11.50 6.80
N LYS A 36 -1.72 11.20 6.61
CA LYS A 36 -2.19 9.92 6.05
C LYS A 36 -3.27 10.20 5.03
N THR A 37 -2.86 10.59 3.83
CA THR A 37 -3.76 10.97 2.74
C THR A 37 -3.51 10.14 1.49
N GLY A 38 -4.59 9.71 0.86
CA GLY A 38 -4.56 9.05 -0.44
C GLY A 38 -4.42 10.00 -1.63
N LEU A 39 -4.36 11.32 -1.41
CA LEU A 39 -4.35 12.29 -2.49
C LEU A 39 -3.10 12.19 -3.37
N LEU A 40 -1.90 12.10 -2.77
CA LEU A 40 -0.67 12.01 -3.54
C LEU A 40 -0.57 10.70 -4.36
N PRO A 41 -0.85 9.52 -3.80
CA PRO A 41 -1.01 8.29 -4.57
C PRO A 41 -2.01 8.41 -5.73
N LEU A 42 -3.16 9.06 -5.50
CA LEU A 42 -4.18 9.26 -6.52
C LEU A 42 -3.69 10.15 -7.67
N VAL A 43 -3.01 11.27 -7.36
CA VAL A 43 -2.43 12.17 -8.36
C VAL A 43 -1.32 11.48 -9.15
N ALA A 44 -0.52 10.63 -8.50
CA ALA A 44 0.52 9.85 -9.19
C ALA A 44 -0.10 8.84 -10.16
N LEU A 45 -1.14 8.12 -9.74
CA LEU A 45 -1.88 7.18 -10.60
C LEU A 45 -2.59 7.89 -11.75
N GLU A 46 -3.18 9.05 -11.52
CA GLU A 46 -3.76 9.88 -12.58
C GLU A 46 -2.70 10.29 -13.61
N SER A 47 -1.55 10.78 -13.14
CA SER A 47 -0.45 11.19 -14.01
C SER A 47 0.10 10.02 -14.84
N TRP A 48 0.16 8.83 -14.22
CA TRP A 48 0.54 7.61 -14.91
C TRP A 48 -0.53 7.19 -15.92
N TYR A 49 -1.81 7.20 -15.52
CA TYR A 49 -2.94 6.78 -16.36
C TYR A 49 -3.09 7.64 -17.61
N ARG A 50 -2.85 8.95 -17.51
CA ARG A 50 -2.86 9.85 -18.70
C ARG A 50 -1.89 9.44 -19.80
N LYS A 51 -0.82 8.72 -19.43
CA LYS A 51 0.17 8.17 -20.37
C LYS A 51 -0.10 6.70 -20.77
N ASN A 52 -1.09 6.07 -20.13
CA ASN A 52 -1.42 4.65 -20.30
C ASN A 52 -2.94 4.47 -20.44
N LYS A 53 -3.54 5.17 -21.38
CA LYS A 53 -5.01 5.22 -21.56
C LYS A 53 -5.65 3.90 -21.97
N ASP A 54 -4.89 2.98 -22.52
CA ASP A 54 -5.25 1.60 -22.88
C ASP A 54 -5.34 0.68 -21.65
N TRP A 55 -4.92 1.14 -20.48
CA TRP A 55 -4.98 0.35 -19.25
C TRP A 55 -6.42 0.00 -18.85
N THR A 56 -6.68 -1.29 -18.69
CA THR A 56 -8.01 -1.85 -18.41
C THR A 56 -8.27 -2.13 -16.92
N GLY A 57 -7.31 -1.82 -16.06
CA GLY A 57 -7.40 -2.07 -14.61
C GLY A 57 -8.30 -1.10 -13.85
N GLN A 58 -8.11 -1.06 -12.54
CA GLN A 58 -8.89 -0.23 -11.62
C GLN A 58 -8.05 0.29 -10.45
N VAL A 59 -8.49 1.41 -9.87
CA VAL A 59 -7.97 2.00 -8.64
C VAL A 59 -9.04 1.87 -7.56
N VAL A 60 -8.70 1.27 -6.43
CA VAL A 60 -9.59 1.14 -5.28
C VAL A 60 -9.11 2.07 -4.17
N ILE A 61 -9.95 3.00 -3.76
CA ILE A 61 -9.69 3.91 -2.64
C ILE A 61 -10.47 3.44 -1.44
N VAL A 62 -9.78 2.83 -0.48
CA VAL A 62 -10.37 2.39 0.79
C VAL A 62 -10.39 3.56 1.77
N ASN A 63 -11.41 3.67 2.60
CA ASN A 63 -11.68 4.83 3.48
C ASN A 63 -11.92 6.14 2.71
N GLY A 64 -12.32 6.07 1.45
CA GLY A 64 -12.49 7.23 0.57
C GLY A 64 -13.86 7.92 0.67
N GLU A 65 -14.88 7.27 1.22
CA GLU A 65 -16.26 7.79 1.21
C GLU A 65 -16.40 9.16 1.84
N ARG A 66 -15.79 9.37 3.02
CA ARG A 66 -15.82 10.66 3.70
C ARG A 66 -15.21 11.77 2.86
N MET A 67 -14.08 11.48 2.22
CA MET A 67 -13.39 12.44 1.34
C MET A 67 -14.24 12.73 0.09
N ALA A 68 -14.79 11.70 -0.53
CA ALA A 68 -15.64 11.81 -1.70
C ALA A 68 -16.99 12.51 -1.42
N SER A 69 -17.44 12.54 -0.17
CA SER A 69 -18.68 13.25 0.23
C SER A 69 -18.48 14.76 0.40
N ILE A 70 -17.22 15.26 0.42
CA ILE A 70 -16.94 16.69 0.50
C ILE A 70 -17.15 17.32 -0.88
N PRO A 71 -18.11 18.27 -1.05
CA PRO A 71 -18.42 18.82 -2.37
C PRO A 71 -17.20 19.39 -3.10
N PHE A 72 -16.38 20.18 -2.42
CA PHE A 72 -15.16 20.74 -2.99
C PHE A 72 -14.23 19.63 -3.53
N PHE A 73 -14.00 18.58 -2.74
CA PHE A 73 -13.12 17.49 -3.16
C PHE A 73 -13.69 16.74 -4.36
N LYS A 74 -14.99 16.45 -4.32
CA LYS A 74 -15.70 15.78 -5.41
C LYS A 74 -15.62 16.59 -6.70
N ASP A 75 -16.00 17.86 -6.65
CA ASP A 75 -16.18 18.67 -7.86
C ASP A 75 -14.87 19.24 -8.39
N SER A 76 -13.96 19.67 -7.50
CA SER A 76 -12.72 20.33 -7.89
C SER A 76 -11.53 19.37 -8.06
N ILE A 77 -11.63 18.15 -7.54
CA ILE A 77 -10.57 17.16 -7.66
C ILE A 77 -11.06 15.91 -8.40
N MET A 78 -11.98 15.14 -7.80
CA MET A 78 -12.36 13.84 -8.35
C MET A 78 -12.93 13.94 -9.76
N ASN A 79 -13.86 14.85 -10.00
CA ASN A 79 -14.50 15.02 -11.32
C ASN A 79 -13.53 15.56 -12.41
N THR A 80 -12.34 16.02 -12.04
CA THR A 80 -11.32 16.47 -13.00
C THR A 80 -10.39 15.35 -13.47
N LEU A 81 -10.35 14.22 -12.72
CA LEU A 81 -9.47 13.10 -13.01
C LEU A 81 -10.00 12.27 -14.17
N ASP A 82 -9.13 11.93 -15.10
CA ASP A 82 -9.46 11.03 -16.21
C ASP A 82 -9.76 9.60 -15.70
N LEU A 83 -9.06 9.14 -14.66
CA LEU A 83 -9.37 7.87 -13.98
C LEU A 83 -10.83 7.79 -13.54
N VAL A 84 -11.40 8.90 -13.05
CA VAL A 84 -12.80 8.95 -12.60
C VAL A 84 -13.75 9.01 -13.80
N LYS A 85 -13.45 9.87 -14.78
CA LYS A 85 -14.26 10.02 -16.01
C LYS A 85 -14.36 8.71 -16.79
N ASP A 86 -13.27 7.94 -16.81
CA ASP A 86 -13.18 6.66 -17.53
C ASP A 86 -13.66 5.46 -16.66
N GLY A 87 -14.29 5.72 -15.50
CA GLY A 87 -14.87 4.70 -14.63
C GLY A 87 -13.86 3.72 -14.02
N LYS A 88 -12.61 4.17 -13.83
CA LYS A 88 -11.53 3.34 -13.28
C LYS A 88 -11.42 3.38 -11.77
N VAL A 89 -12.12 4.27 -11.07
CA VAL A 89 -12.03 4.46 -9.62
C VAL A 89 -13.21 3.83 -8.91
N ILE A 90 -12.90 3.01 -7.90
CA ILE A 90 -13.86 2.46 -6.95
C ILE A 90 -13.58 3.08 -5.58
N ILE A 91 -14.58 3.69 -4.97
CA ILE A 91 -14.48 4.28 -3.64
C ILE A 91 -15.18 3.35 -2.65
N LEU A 92 -14.47 2.92 -1.63
CA LEU A 92 -14.98 2.08 -0.57
C LEU A 92 -14.95 2.82 0.77
N GLY A 93 -15.87 2.46 1.63
CA GLY A 93 -15.86 2.83 3.04
C GLY A 93 -14.72 2.17 3.81
N ARG A 94 -14.80 2.22 5.12
CA ARG A 94 -13.84 1.58 6.00
C ARG A 94 -13.92 0.07 5.88
N LYS A 95 -12.78 -0.55 5.54
CA LYS A 95 -12.61 -2.01 5.54
C LYS A 95 -11.36 -2.38 6.33
N ASP A 96 -11.37 -3.55 6.95
CA ASP A 96 -10.17 -4.13 7.52
C ASP A 96 -9.25 -4.67 6.42
N MET A 97 -7.97 -4.78 6.74
CA MET A 97 -6.94 -5.14 5.76
C MET A 97 -7.07 -6.58 5.26
N ILE A 98 -7.46 -7.52 6.13
CA ILE A 98 -7.62 -8.93 5.73
C ILE A 98 -8.69 -9.04 4.65
N THR A 99 -9.81 -8.34 4.84
CA THR A 99 -10.88 -8.28 3.83
C THR A 99 -10.34 -7.71 2.51
N VAL A 100 -9.63 -6.59 2.55
CA VAL A 100 -9.09 -5.97 1.32
C VAL A 100 -8.09 -6.88 0.61
N MET A 101 -7.16 -7.51 1.34
CA MET A 101 -6.21 -8.47 0.77
C MET A 101 -6.89 -9.72 0.19
N THR A 102 -8.00 -10.14 0.79
CA THR A 102 -8.78 -11.31 0.32
C THR A 102 -9.56 -10.97 -0.95
N ASP A 103 -10.18 -9.79 -0.99
CA ASP A 103 -10.98 -9.33 -2.14
C ASP A 103 -10.09 -9.02 -3.35
N TYR A 104 -8.84 -8.57 -3.10
CA TYR A 104 -7.88 -8.14 -4.14
C TYR A 104 -6.52 -8.83 -4.00
N PRO A 105 -6.45 -10.16 -4.17
CA PRO A 105 -5.24 -10.95 -3.85
C PRO A 105 -4.05 -10.71 -4.80
N SER A 106 -4.25 -10.01 -5.90
CA SER A 106 -3.21 -9.67 -6.88
C SER A 106 -2.90 -8.16 -6.94
N ALA A 107 -3.41 -7.40 -5.97
CA ALA A 107 -3.28 -5.94 -5.98
C ALA A 107 -1.86 -5.45 -5.65
N THR A 108 -1.58 -4.22 -6.08
CA THR A 108 -0.45 -3.40 -5.63
C THR A 108 -0.96 -2.29 -4.72
N PHE A 109 -0.38 -2.13 -3.55
CA PHE A 109 -0.72 -1.07 -2.62
C PHE A 109 0.17 0.14 -2.83
N ILE A 110 -0.42 1.35 -2.84
CA ILE A 110 0.31 2.60 -2.95
C ILE A 110 -0.01 3.44 -1.72
N LEU A 111 0.99 3.61 -0.87
CA LEU A 111 0.88 4.27 0.43
C LEU A 111 1.68 5.56 0.44
N HIS A 112 1.15 6.56 1.13
CA HIS A 112 1.85 7.81 1.38
C HIS A 112 1.64 8.27 2.81
N GLN A 113 2.73 8.51 3.52
CA GLN A 113 2.69 8.93 4.91
C GLN A 113 3.67 10.07 5.16
N TRP A 114 3.26 11.01 5.99
CA TRP A 114 4.09 12.10 6.43
C TRP A 114 4.43 11.94 7.92
N ASN A 115 5.73 11.82 8.24
CA ASN A 115 6.22 11.64 9.61
C ASN A 115 5.52 10.51 10.41
N ASN A 116 5.17 9.41 9.75
CA ASN A 116 4.56 8.24 10.37
C ASN A 116 5.11 6.97 9.73
N GLU A 117 6.42 6.75 9.89
CA GLU A 117 7.16 5.72 9.16
C GLU A 117 6.84 4.30 9.62
N TYR A 118 6.53 4.14 10.92
CA TYR A 118 6.24 2.82 11.51
C TYR A 118 4.76 2.46 11.39
N ASN A 119 4.32 2.20 10.16
CA ASN A 119 2.94 1.78 9.92
C ASN A 119 2.82 0.26 9.88
N TYR A 120 2.11 -0.31 10.85
CA TYR A 120 1.87 -1.77 10.91
C TYR A 120 1.23 -2.33 9.63
N MET A 121 0.37 -1.58 8.98
CA MET A 121 -0.23 -1.96 7.69
C MET A 121 0.84 -2.29 6.64
N THR A 122 1.89 -1.48 6.57
CA THR A 122 3.01 -1.72 5.64
C THR A 122 3.73 -3.05 5.95
N LEU A 123 3.99 -3.33 7.23
CA LEU A 123 4.60 -4.61 7.65
C LEU A 123 3.72 -5.81 7.32
N GLU A 124 2.42 -5.68 7.53
CA GLU A 124 1.45 -6.74 7.26
C GLU A 124 1.38 -7.05 5.75
N LEU A 125 1.33 -6.02 4.92
CA LEU A 125 1.34 -6.16 3.46
C LEU A 125 2.64 -6.80 2.97
N PHE A 126 3.80 -6.37 3.47
CA PHE A 126 5.09 -6.98 3.16
C PHE A 126 5.11 -8.46 3.53
N SER A 127 4.67 -8.78 4.75
CA SER A 127 4.65 -10.16 5.25
C SER A 127 3.73 -11.08 4.45
N ALA A 128 2.65 -10.52 3.90
CA ALA A 128 1.72 -11.21 3.01
C ALA A 128 2.19 -11.23 1.55
N GLY A 129 3.35 -10.63 1.24
CA GLY A 129 3.97 -10.62 -0.08
C GLY A 129 3.34 -9.65 -1.08
N PHE A 130 2.50 -8.70 -0.62
CA PHE A 130 1.92 -7.71 -1.53
C PHE A 130 2.96 -6.68 -1.96
N PRO A 131 3.00 -6.28 -3.25
CA PRO A 131 3.81 -5.17 -3.69
C PRO A 131 3.31 -3.88 -3.04
N VAL A 132 4.21 -3.19 -2.33
CA VAL A 132 3.92 -1.94 -1.63
C VAL A 132 4.83 -0.85 -2.15
N VAL A 133 4.23 0.16 -2.76
CA VAL A 133 4.88 1.42 -3.16
C VAL A 133 4.70 2.40 -2.00
N HIS A 134 5.80 2.88 -1.38
CA HIS A 134 5.74 3.65 -0.13
C HIS A 134 6.89 4.63 0.02
N ASN A 135 6.75 5.60 0.93
CA ASN A 135 7.77 6.62 1.24
C ASN A 135 8.38 6.51 2.65
N ALA A 136 8.19 5.39 3.35
CA ALA A 136 8.76 5.18 4.68
C ALA A 136 10.30 5.07 4.60
N GLN A 137 11.00 6.09 5.11
CA GLN A 137 12.47 6.18 5.02
C GLN A 137 13.18 5.13 5.86
N SER A 138 12.64 4.80 7.04
CA SER A 138 13.19 3.74 7.91
C SER A 138 13.13 2.36 7.25
N TRP A 139 12.31 2.19 6.22
CA TRP A 139 12.12 0.93 5.50
C TRP A 139 12.44 1.05 4.00
N LYS A 140 13.26 2.02 3.62
CA LYS A 140 13.59 2.32 2.21
C LYS A 140 14.22 1.15 1.44
N GLU A 141 14.84 0.21 2.14
CA GLU A 141 15.45 -1.00 1.55
C GLU A 141 14.40 -2.12 1.29
N TYR A 142 13.15 -1.91 1.71
CA TYR A 142 12.08 -2.89 1.57
C TYR A 142 11.00 -2.38 0.63
N GLY A 143 10.32 -3.29 -0.06
CA GLY A 143 9.25 -2.92 -0.97
C GLY A 143 9.71 -2.07 -2.15
N TYR A 144 8.84 -1.20 -2.61
CA TYR A 144 9.08 -0.26 -3.71
C TYR A 144 9.12 1.16 -3.15
N SER A 145 10.20 1.47 -2.46
CA SER A 145 10.36 2.76 -1.79
C SER A 145 10.56 3.90 -2.78
N TYR A 146 9.86 5.03 -2.55
CA TYR A 146 10.05 6.27 -3.27
C TYR A 146 10.42 7.42 -2.32
N LYS A 147 11.02 8.48 -2.86
CA LYS A 147 11.57 9.58 -2.06
C LYS A 147 10.55 10.70 -1.87
N GLY A 148 10.26 11.02 -0.61
CA GLY A 148 9.45 12.19 -0.24
C GLY A 148 8.08 12.19 -0.91
N ASN A 149 7.80 13.25 -1.69
CA ASN A 149 6.54 13.47 -2.40
C ASN A 149 6.70 13.39 -3.93
N SER A 150 7.73 12.73 -4.42
CA SER A 150 8.06 12.68 -5.85
C SER A 150 7.05 11.82 -6.63
N ILE A 151 6.16 12.47 -7.38
CA ILE A 151 5.18 11.80 -8.26
C ILE A 151 5.89 10.96 -9.33
N SER A 152 6.97 11.46 -9.92
CA SER A 152 7.74 10.73 -10.93
C SER A 152 8.37 9.46 -10.36
N ASP A 153 8.83 9.51 -9.12
CA ASP A 153 9.41 8.34 -8.46
C ASP A 153 8.33 7.32 -8.09
N ILE A 154 7.16 7.77 -7.61
CA ILE A 154 5.99 6.88 -7.42
C ILE A 154 5.66 6.14 -8.72
N ILE A 155 5.56 6.85 -9.84
CA ILE A 155 5.26 6.26 -11.16
C ILE A 155 6.32 5.23 -11.56
N SER A 156 7.60 5.54 -11.35
CA SER A 156 8.70 4.61 -11.60
C SER A 156 8.58 3.34 -10.77
N LYS A 157 8.23 3.46 -9.47
CA LYS A 157 8.05 2.31 -8.58
C LYS A 157 6.82 1.48 -8.91
N ILE A 158 5.74 2.11 -9.37
CA ILE A 158 4.57 1.41 -9.93
C ILE A 158 5.02 0.55 -11.13
N GLY A 159 5.75 1.12 -12.10
CA GLY A 159 6.28 0.40 -13.25
C GLY A 159 7.13 -0.81 -12.82
N LEU A 160 8.11 -0.58 -11.94
CA LEU A 160 8.99 -1.63 -11.43
C LEU A 160 8.22 -2.76 -10.72
N SER A 161 7.20 -2.43 -9.93
CA SER A 161 6.38 -3.44 -9.24
C SER A 161 5.58 -4.29 -10.22
N ARG A 162 5.04 -3.69 -11.27
CA ARG A 162 4.28 -4.40 -12.32
C ARG A 162 5.15 -5.38 -13.10
N GLU A 163 6.36 -4.97 -13.42
CA GLU A 163 7.27 -5.75 -14.27
C GLU A 163 7.93 -6.89 -13.50
N ARG A 164 8.34 -6.66 -12.26
CA ARG A 164 9.28 -7.55 -11.58
C ARG A 164 8.76 -8.29 -10.36
N HIS A 165 7.61 -7.90 -9.81
CA HIS A 165 7.21 -8.43 -8.49
C HIS A 165 7.04 -9.94 -8.47
N SER A 166 6.46 -10.53 -9.50
CA SER A 166 6.31 -11.99 -9.60
C SER A 166 7.66 -12.73 -9.60
N GLU A 167 8.66 -12.14 -10.24
CA GLU A 167 10.00 -12.76 -10.37
C GLU A 167 10.74 -12.75 -9.03
N ILE A 168 10.60 -11.66 -8.26
CA ILE A 168 11.34 -11.45 -7.01
C ILE A 168 10.54 -11.86 -5.77
N LEU A 169 9.35 -12.45 -5.89
CA LEU A 169 8.41 -12.68 -4.79
C LEU A 169 9.05 -13.39 -3.58
N GLU A 170 9.83 -14.43 -3.80
CA GLU A 170 10.43 -15.18 -2.68
C GLU A 170 11.53 -14.36 -1.98
N THR A 171 12.35 -13.63 -2.73
CA THR A 171 13.32 -12.68 -2.15
C THR A 171 12.60 -11.57 -1.39
N TYR A 172 11.52 -11.02 -1.96
CA TYR A 172 10.69 -10.00 -1.33
C TYR A 172 10.12 -10.49 0.02
N LYS A 173 9.54 -11.69 0.06
CA LYS A 173 9.03 -12.31 1.29
C LYS A 173 10.13 -12.59 2.30
N SER A 174 11.31 -12.98 1.84
CA SER A 174 12.47 -13.21 2.71
C SER A 174 12.90 -11.93 3.43
N HIS A 175 13.00 -10.83 2.69
CA HIS A 175 13.28 -9.50 3.24
C HIS A 175 12.18 -9.04 4.21
N ALA A 176 10.91 -9.27 3.87
CA ALA A 176 9.79 -8.95 4.75
C ALA A 176 9.84 -9.71 6.08
N ARG A 177 10.22 -11.00 6.06
CA ARG A 177 10.42 -11.80 7.29
C ARG A 177 11.55 -11.23 8.14
N LEU A 178 12.67 -10.84 7.53
CA LEU A 178 13.76 -10.19 8.24
C LEU A 178 13.33 -8.90 8.90
N LEU A 179 12.61 -8.04 8.17
CA LEU A 179 12.06 -6.79 8.70
C LEU A 179 11.08 -7.06 9.87
N ALA A 180 10.17 -8.02 9.71
CA ALA A 180 9.26 -8.42 10.79
C ALA A 180 10.00 -8.94 12.01
N TRP A 181 11.07 -9.72 11.82
CA TRP A 181 11.90 -10.20 12.92
C TRP A 181 12.61 -9.07 13.67
N THR A 182 13.16 -8.07 12.97
CA THR A 182 13.82 -6.92 13.63
C THR A 182 12.88 -6.13 14.54
N HIS A 183 11.56 -6.16 14.25
CA HIS A 183 10.52 -5.49 15.05
C HIS A 183 9.75 -6.47 15.97
N SER A 184 10.17 -7.71 16.04
CA SER A 184 9.49 -8.72 16.84
C SER A 184 9.83 -8.58 18.34
N PRO A 185 8.84 -8.69 19.25
CA PRO A 185 9.11 -8.74 20.69
C PRO A 185 9.93 -9.97 21.11
N TYR A 186 10.05 -10.96 20.24
CA TYR A 186 10.89 -12.16 20.47
C TYR A 186 12.33 -11.97 19.99
N ASN A 187 12.67 -10.85 19.36
CA ASN A 187 14.04 -10.55 18.96
C ASN A 187 14.87 -10.18 20.20
N PRO A 188 15.94 -10.95 20.57
CA PRO A 188 16.70 -10.72 21.78
C PRO A 188 17.42 -9.36 21.80
N GLU A 189 17.84 -8.85 20.64
CA GLU A 189 18.49 -7.53 20.56
C GLU A 189 17.50 -6.41 20.83
N LEU A 190 16.27 -6.53 20.32
CA LEU A 190 15.20 -5.59 20.64
C LEU A 190 14.82 -5.63 22.11
N GLN A 191 14.76 -6.83 22.71
CA GLN A 191 14.50 -7.01 24.15
C GLN A 191 15.59 -6.33 25.00
N LYS A 192 16.87 -6.55 24.67
CA LYS A 192 18.00 -5.89 25.37
C LYS A 192 17.90 -4.36 25.27
N ALA A 193 17.58 -3.84 24.08
CA ALA A 193 17.42 -2.39 23.87
C ALA A 193 16.30 -1.82 24.75
N TRP A 194 15.13 -2.50 24.83
CA TRP A 194 14.02 -2.10 25.67
C TRP A 194 14.37 -2.14 27.16
N ILE A 195 15.03 -3.21 27.63
CA ILE A 195 15.46 -3.32 29.03
C ILE A 195 16.39 -2.14 29.37
N LYS A 196 17.36 -1.85 28.50
CA LYS A 196 18.29 -0.72 28.72
C LYS A 196 17.54 0.62 28.83
N LEU A 197 16.53 0.87 27.98
CA LEU A 197 15.72 2.10 28.04
C LEU A 197 14.90 2.22 29.31
N MET A 198 14.39 1.11 29.84
CA MET A 198 13.57 1.10 31.07
C MET A 198 14.41 1.18 32.35
N THR A 199 15.70 0.94 32.29
CA THR A 199 16.63 0.98 33.44
C THR A 199 17.48 2.24 33.51
N MET A 200 17.32 3.16 32.57
CA MET A 200 17.93 4.51 32.58
C MET A 200 17.04 5.51 33.32
#